data_3f032896cbac6d663ad5b09a23ff5474
#
_entry.id   3f032896cbac6d663ad5b09a23ff5474
#
_cell.length_a   1.000
_cell.length_b   1.000
_cell.length_c   1.000
_cell.angle_alpha   90.00
_cell.angle_beta   90.00
_cell.angle_gamma   90.00
#
_symmetry.space_group_name_H-M   'P 1'
#
loop_
_entity.id
_entity.type
_entity.pdbx_description
1 polymer ?
#
loop_
_entity_poly.entity_id
_entity_poly.type
_entity_poly.pdbx_seq_one_letter_code
_entity_poly.pdbx_strand_id
1 'polypeptide(L)'
;PPFMLGLSWSSTERMSAQQADMLTTEITAIRRTLTPVLERICRLWLRTRGWDSRFEVVWDDINLQDEVEEARAELYREQARKLRIENDRKEKGE
;
A
#
# COMPACT_ATOMS: atom_id res chain seq x y z
N PRO A 1 8.17 9.42 7.77
CA PRO A 1 8.17 10.02 6.46
C PRO A 1 7.58 9.09 5.40
N PRO A 2 6.87 9.64 4.46
CA PRO A 2 6.21 8.83 3.43
C PRO A 2 7.16 8.18 2.45
N PHE A 3 8.44 8.23 2.73
CA PHE A 3 9.42 7.65 1.82
C PHE A 3 9.60 6.14 2.01
N MET A 4 8.89 5.51 2.89
CA MET A 4 8.99 4.04 2.98
C MET A 4 8.83 3.48 1.59
N LEU A 5 9.93 2.96 1.04
CA LEU A 5 10.02 2.49 -0.34
C LEU A 5 9.75 3.57 -1.39
N GLY A 6 9.90 4.85 -1.03
CA GLY A 6 9.68 5.96 -1.95
C GLY A 6 8.23 6.21 -2.32
N LEU A 7 7.30 5.59 -1.62
CA LEU A 7 5.89 5.76 -1.91
C LEU A 7 5.28 6.81 -0.99
N SER A 8 4.86 7.92 -1.56
CA SER A 8 3.98 8.88 -0.93
C SER A 8 2.59 8.76 -1.56
N TRP A 9 1.62 9.37 -0.94
CA TRP A 9 0.26 9.39 -1.49
C TRP A 9 0.22 9.99 -2.89
N SER A 10 0.97 11.09 -3.12
CA SER A 10 1.04 11.72 -4.44
C SER A 10 1.78 10.86 -5.45
N SER A 11 2.80 10.10 -5.05
CA SER A 11 3.51 9.16 -5.93
C SER A 11 2.59 8.04 -6.37
N THR A 12 1.76 7.52 -5.45
CA THR A 12 0.78 6.48 -5.75
C THR A 12 -0.24 6.98 -6.78
N GLU A 13 -0.72 8.21 -6.64
CA GLU A 13 -1.66 8.81 -7.58
C GLU A 13 -1.10 8.94 -8.99
N ARG A 14 0.21 9.15 -9.12
CA ARG A 14 0.88 9.34 -10.40
C ARG A 14 1.38 8.06 -11.03
N MET A 15 1.34 6.97 -10.28
CA MET A 15 1.86 5.70 -10.74
C MET A 15 0.92 5.07 -11.77
N SER A 16 1.48 4.60 -12.90
CA SER A 16 0.72 3.84 -13.87
C SER A 16 0.49 2.41 -13.38
N ALA A 17 -0.50 1.73 -13.97
CA ALA A 17 -0.75 0.32 -13.67
C ALA A 17 0.48 -0.56 -13.93
N GLN A 18 1.21 -0.27 -15.01
CA GLN A 18 2.42 -1.00 -15.36
C GLN A 18 3.53 -0.81 -14.31
N GLN A 19 3.72 0.42 -13.84
CA GLN A 19 4.67 0.71 -12.77
C GLN A 19 4.29 0.02 -11.47
N ALA A 20 3.00 -0.01 -11.14
CA ALA A 20 2.50 -0.71 -9.97
C ALA A 20 2.79 -2.21 -10.04
N ASP A 21 2.59 -2.83 -11.20
CA ASP A 21 2.91 -4.25 -11.42
C ASP A 21 4.41 -4.52 -11.24
N MET A 22 5.25 -3.68 -11.82
CA MET A 22 6.69 -3.83 -11.69
C MET A 22 7.14 -3.73 -10.23
N LEU A 23 6.61 -2.75 -9.51
CA LEU A 23 6.95 -2.55 -8.10
C LEU A 23 6.45 -3.72 -7.25
N THR A 24 5.25 -4.23 -7.50
CA THR A 24 4.71 -5.40 -6.82
C THR A 24 5.60 -6.62 -7.03
N THR A 25 6.08 -6.82 -8.25
CA THR A 25 7.00 -7.92 -8.59
C THR A 25 8.30 -7.80 -7.81
N GLU A 26 8.86 -6.60 -7.72
CA GLU A 26 10.10 -6.36 -6.98
C GLU A 26 9.92 -6.56 -5.48
N ILE A 27 8.83 -6.07 -4.91
CA ILE A 27 8.52 -6.27 -3.48
C ILE A 27 8.33 -7.76 -3.19
N THR A 28 7.66 -8.49 -4.06
CA THR A 28 7.48 -9.94 -3.91
C THR A 28 8.83 -10.67 -3.91
N ALA A 29 9.76 -10.25 -4.75
CA ALA A 29 11.11 -10.82 -4.77
C ALA A 29 11.87 -10.53 -3.47
N ILE A 30 11.76 -9.31 -2.95
CA ILE A 30 12.36 -8.93 -1.67
C ILE A 30 11.77 -9.76 -0.53
N ARG A 31 10.45 -9.93 -0.49
CA ARG A 31 9.77 -10.76 0.51
C ARG A 31 10.25 -12.20 0.47
N ARG A 32 10.42 -12.74 -0.73
CA ARG A 32 10.92 -14.11 -0.91
C ARG A 32 12.33 -14.27 -0.35
N THR A 33 13.17 -13.25 -0.46
CA THR A 33 14.52 -13.24 0.09
C THR A 33 14.51 -13.08 1.61
N LEU A 34 13.61 -12.26 2.15
CA LEU A 34 13.54 -11.98 3.58
C LEU A 34 12.85 -13.09 4.39
N THR A 35 11.89 -13.77 3.81
CA THR A 35 11.09 -14.77 4.53
C THR A 35 11.93 -15.83 5.24
N PRO A 36 12.93 -16.48 4.61
CA PRO A 36 13.76 -17.45 5.32
C PRO A 36 14.52 -16.86 6.50
N VAL A 37 14.97 -15.62 6.40
CA VAL A 37 15.69 -14.93 7.48
C VAL A 37 14.77 -14.67 8.66
N LEU A 38 13.57 -14.16 8.39
CA LEU A 38 12.56 -13.92 9.42
C LEU A 38 12.12 -15.22 10.09
N GLU A 39 11.92 -16.27 9.32
CA GLU A 39 11.57 -17.59 9.85
C GLU A 39 12.66 -18.09 10.80
N ARG A 40 13.92 -17.95 10.42
CA ARG A 40 15.04 -18.38 11.25
C ARG A 40 15.10 -17.61 12.56
N ILE A 41 14.97 -16.30 12.51
CA ILE A 41 14.98 -15.44 13.70
C ILE A 41 13.83 -15.80 14.63
N CYS A 42 12.62 -15.90 14.10
CA CYS A 42 11.43 -16.23 14.89
C CYS A 42 11.51 -17.63 15.49
N ARG A 43 12.03 -18.61 14.73
CA ARG A 43 12.18 -19.97 15.22
C ARG A 43 13.16 -20.05 16.38
N LEU A 44 14.29 -19.34 16.28
CA LEU A 44 15.27 -19.27 17.37
C LEU A 44 14.66 -18.63 18.61
N TRP A 45 13.92 -17.54 18.43
CA TRP A 45 13.26 -16.86 19.53
C TRP A 45 12.25 -17.75 20.25
N LEU A 46 11.41 -18.46 19.47
CA LEU A 46 10.43 -19.40 20.02
C LEU A 46 11.10 -20.53 20.79
N ARG A 47 12.18 -21.08 20.24
CA ARG A 47 12.93 -22.17 20.90
C ARG A 47 13.55 -21.72 22.21
N THR A 48 14.07 -20.51 22.30
CA THR A 48 14.66 -20.01 23.56
C THR A 48 13.61 -19.87 24.65
N ARG A 49 12.33 -19.77 24.30
CA ARG A 49 11.23 -19.71 25.26
C ARG A 49 10.55 -21.05 25.50
N GLY A 50 11.05 -22.09 24.87
CA GLY A 50 10.48 -23.43 25.03
C GLY A 50 9.12 -23.59 24.33
N TRP A 51 8.78 -22.71 23.39
CA TRP A 51 7.52 -22.76 22.65
C TRP A 51 7.64 -23.57 21.38
N ASP A 52 6.51 -24.01 20.87
CA ASP A 52 6.46 -24.70 19.59
C ASP A 52 7.00 -23.78 18.50
N SER A 53 7.98 -24.28 17.75
CA SER A 53 8.63 -23.51 16.70
C SER A 53 8.00 -23.72 15.31
N ARG A 54 6.85 -24.39 15.24
CA ARG A 54 6.09 -24.51 13.99
C ARG A 54 5.29 -23.24 13.77
N PHE A 55 5.54 -22.57 12.67
CA PHE A 55 4.84 -21.35 12.29
C PHE A 55 5.07 -21.09 10.82
N GLU A 56 4.31 -20.18 10.28
CA GLU A 56 4.41 -19.72 8.90
C GLU A 56 4.43 -18.19 8.88
N VAL A 57 5.31 -17.62 8.08
CA VAL A 57 5.32 -16.19 7.82
C VAL A 57 4.31 -15.90 6.72
N VAL A 58 3.30 -15.13 7.04
CA VAL A 58 2.26 -14.73 6.08
C VAL A 58 2.37 -13.24 5.86
N TRP A 59 2.55 -12.86 4.61
CA TRP A 59 2.59 -11.47 4.20
C TRP A 59 1.19 -11.04 3.76
N ASP A 60 0.85 -9.80 4.03
CA ASP A 60 -0.36 -9.23 3.46
C ASP A 60 -0.22 -9.09 1.96
N ASP A 61 -1.31 -9.29 1.24
CA ASP A 61 -1.33 -9.10 -0.19
C ASP A 61 -1.06 -7.64 -0.53
N ILE A 62 -0.20 -7.43 -1.52
CA ILE A 62 0.05 -6.10 -2.07
C ILE A 62 -0.60 -6.04 -3.43
N ASN A 63 -1.56 -5.14 -3.59
CA ASN A 63 -2.13 -4.82 -4.88
C ASN A 63 -2.06 -3.31 -5.09
N LEU A 64 -0.92 -2.85 -5.60
CA LEU A 64 -0.68 -1.43 -5.84
C LEU A 64 -1.58 -0.88 -6.95
N GLN A 65 -2.05 -1.71 -7.86
CA GLN A 65 -3.01 -1.29 -8.86
C GLN A 65 -4.33 -0.89 -8.23
N ASP A 66 -4.83 -1.69 -7.30
CA ASP A 66 -6.08 -1.37 -6.58
C ASP A 66 -5.92 -0.09 -5.76
N GLU A 67 -4.77 0.10 -5.11
CA GLU A 67 -4.49 1.32 -4.36
C GLU A 67 -4.44 2.54 -5.27
N VAL A 68 -3.84 2.43 -6.45
CA VAL A 68 -3.81 3.51 -7.44
C VAL A 68 -5.23 3.84 -7.91
N GLU A 69 -6.03 2.84 -8.22
CA GLU A 69 -7.42 3.03 -8.63
C GLU A 69 -8.26 3.68 -7.53
N GLU A 70 -8.08 3.24 -6.30
CA GLU A 70 -8.75 3.81 -5.15
C GLU A 70 -8.37 5.27 -4.93
N ALA A 71 -7.08 5.60 -5.02
CA ALA A 71 -6.59 6.96 -4.90
C ALA A 71 -7.20 7.86 -5.99
N ARG A 72 -7.28 7.38 -7.22
CA ARG A 72 -7.92 8.11 -8.32
C ARG A 72 -9.41 8.31 -8.07
N ALA A 73 -10.09 7.30 -7.59
CA ALA A 73 -11.51 7.39 -7.27
C ALA A 73 -11.76 8.42 -6.17
N GLU A 74 -10.94 8.46 -5.14
CA GLU A 74 -11.01 9.47 -4.08
C GLU A 74 -10.78 10.87 -4.63
N LEU A 75 -9.78 11.04 -5.49
CA LEU A 75 -9.50 12.32 -6.11
C LEU A 75 -10.70 12.82 -6.93
N TYR A 76 -11.30 11.97 -7.74
CA TYR A 76 -12.49 12.33 -8.50
C TYR A 76 -13.67 12.68 -7.61
N ARG A 77 -13.86 11.98 -6.53
CA ARG A 77 -14.91 12.29 -5.55
C ARG A 77 -14.69 13.67 -4.91
N GLU A 78 -13.45 13.97 -4.56
CA GLU A 78 -13.10 15.28 -3.99
C GLU A 78 -13.33 16.42 -4.99
N GLN A 79 -12.95 16.23 -6.24
CA GLN A 79 -13.18 17.19 -7.29
C GLN A 79 -14.69 17.42 -7.52
N ALA A 80 -15.47 16.37 -7.56
CA ALA A 80 -16.91 16.45 -7.70
C ALA A 80 -17.56 17.18 -6.54
N ARG A 81 -17.07 16.93 -5.31
CA ARG A 81 -17.56 17.62 -4.12
C ARG A 81 -17.26 19.12 -4.17
N LYS A 82 -16.06 19.49 -4.57
CA LYS A 82 -15.66 20.91 -4.73
C LYS A 82 -16.54 21.61 -5.76
N LEU A 83 -16.79 20.96 -6.89
CA LEU A 83 -17.66 21.53 -7.92
C LEU A 83 -19.09 21.72 -7.42
N ARG A 84 -19.61 20.80 -6.65
CA ARG A 84 -20.94 20.94 -6.03
C ARG A 84 -21.00 22.13 -5.09
N ILE A 85 -19.99 22.30 -4.24
CA ILE A 85 -19.91 23.42 -3.31
C ILE A 85 -19.86 24.76 -4.07
N GLU A 86 -19.06 24.84 -5.12
CA GLU A 86 -19.00 26.04 -5.97
C GLU A 86 -20.33 26.34 -6.66
N ASN A 87 -20.99 25.35 -7.19
CA ASN A 87 -22.28 25.51 -7.82
C ASN A 87 -23.33 25.98 -6.82
N ASP A 88 -23.36 25.43 -5.64
CA ASP A 88 -24.27 25.86 -4.56
C ASP A 88 -24.02 27.32 -4.18
N ARG A 89 -22.78 27.76 -4.10
CA ARG A 89 -22.43 29.16 -3.84
C ARG A 89 -22.94 30.08 -4.94
N LYS A 90 -22.78 29.69 -6.19
CA LYS A 90 -23.26 30.47 -7.32
C LYS A 90 -24.78 30.59 -7.33
N GLU A 91 -25.49 29.51 -7.00
CA GLU A 91 -26.95 29.53 -6.89
C GLU A 91 -27.44 30.44 -5.77
N LYS A 92 -26.67 30.54 -4.68
CA LYS A 92 -27.00 31.44 -3.56
C LYS A 92 -26.58 32.89 -3.79
N GLY A 93 -26.00 33.21 -4.95
CA GLY A 93 -25.55 34.56 -5.26
C GLY A 93 -24.27 34.99 -4.53
N GLU A 94 -23.51 34.05 -4.06
CA GLU A 94 -22.25 34.30 -3.36
C GLU A 94 -21.04 34.31 -4.29
#